data_8ee0a3785bed9de667ab0a9e65bf2b05
#
_entry.id   8ee0a3785bed9de667ab0a9e65bf2b05
#
_cell.length_a   1.000
_cell.length_b   1.000
_cell.length_c   1.000
_cell.angle_alpha   90.00
_cell.angle_beta   90.00
_cell.angle_gamma   90.00
#
_symmetry.space_group_name_H-M   'P 1'
#
loop_
_entity.id
_entity.type
_entity.pdbx_description
1 polymer ?
#
loop_
_entity_poly.entity_id
_entity_poly.type
_entity_poly.pdbx_seq_one_letter_code
_entity_poly.pdbx_strand_id
1 'polypeptide(L)' 'MIITRTSPFSHKTSSMDLDVTEDQISDWVSGTLIHDAMPHLTPEQREFIMTGVTSEEWDEMIGETEEAS' A
#
# COMPACT_ATOMS: atom_id res chain seq x y z
N MET A 1 -10.34 9.26 1.13
CA MET A 1 -10.81 8.17 2.03
C MET A 1 -9.63 7.63 2.82
N ILE A 2 -9.83 7.40 4.10
CA ILE A 2 -8.77 6.86 4.96
C ILE A 2 -8.70 5.34 4.79
N ILE A 3 -7.54 4.84 4.41
CA ILE A 3 -7.30 3.41 4.26
C ILE A 3 -6.40 2.96 5.40
N THR A 4 -6.86 1.96 6.14
CA THR A 4 -6.11 1.39 7.26
C THR A 4 -5.68 -0.03 6.93
N ARG A 5 -4.39 -0.31 7.05
CA ARG A 5 -3.83 -1.62 6.78
C ARG A 5 -2.83 -2.00 7.86
N THR A 6 -2.68 -3.30 8.06
CA THR A 6 -1.68 -3.83 8.99
C THR A 6 -0.56 -4.47 8.19
N SER A 7 0.68 -4.04 8.45
CA SER A 7 1.85 -4.60 7.79
C SER A 7 2.07 -6.05 8.21
N PRO A 8 2.28 -6.98 7.26
CA PRO A 8 2.58 -8.37 7.59
C PRO A 8 4.00 -8.55 8.14
N PHE A 9 4.87 -7.57 7.97
CA PHE A 9 6.26 -7.65 8.43
C PHE A 9 6.42 -7.17 9.88
N SER A 10 5.89 -5.99 10.19
CA SER A 10 6.06 -5.38 11.50
C SER A 10 4.85 -5.54 12.41
N HIS A 11 3.73 -5.98 11.87
CA HIS A 11 2.43 -6.06 12.55
C HIS A 11 1.91 -4.69 13.02
N LYS A 12 2.47 -3.62 12.48
CA LYS A 12 2.00 -2.26 12.77
C LYS A 12 0.82 -1.92 11.89
N THR A 13 -0.18 -1.28 12.49
CA THR A 13 -1.33 -0.76 11.76
C THR A 13 -1.05 0.68 11.36
N SER A 14 -1.21 0.96 10.08
CA SER A 14 -1.00 2.30 9.53
C SER A 14 -2.24 2.76 8.78
N SER A 15 -2.47 4.05 8.77
CA SER A 15 -3.57 4.67 8.03
C SER A 15 -3.03 5.72 7.09
N MET A 16 -3.62 5.82 5.92
CA MET A 16 -3.20 6.78 4.91
C MET A 16 -4.44 7.35 4.24
N ASP A 17 -4.49 8.68 4.12
CA ASP A 17 -5.60 9.35 3.43
C ASP A 17 -5.30 9.36 1.94
N LEU A 18 -6.00 8.52 1.19
CA LEU A 18 -5.82 8.34 -0.24
C LEU A 18 -7.02 8.89 -1.01
N ASP A 19 -6.76 9.41 -2.20
CA ASP A 19 -7.79 9.93 -3.08
C ASP A 19 -8.47 8.77 -3.84
N VAL A 20 -9.17 7.95 -3.10
CA VAL A 20 -9.90 6.81 -3.65
C VAL A 20 -11.33 6.80 -3.14
N THR A 21 -12.22 6.11 -3.86
CA THR A 21 -13.62 5.96 -3.49
C THR A 21 -13.91 4.52 -3.12
N GLU A 22 -15.05 4.32 -2.43
CA GLU A 22 -15.50 2.96 -2.11
C GLU A 22 -15.74 2.13 -3.37
N ASP A 23 -16.23 2.76 -4.44
CA ASP A 23 -16.44 2.09 -5.71
C ASP A 23 -15.14 1.56 -6.30
N GLN A 24 -14.08 2.36 -6.23
CA GLN A 24 -12.75 1.96 -6.70
C GLN A 24 -12.20 0.79 -5.89
N ILE A 25 -12.34 0.83 -4.59
CA ILE A 25 -11.93 -0.27 -3.72
C ILE A 25 -12.74 -1.52 -4.02
N SER A 26 -14.05 -1.38 -4.20
CA SER A 26 -14.94 -2.48 -4.54
C SER A 26 -14.55 -3.12 -5.87
N ASP A 27 -14.23 -2.33 -6.88
CA ASP A 27 -13.75 -2.83 -8.17
C ASP A 27 -12.49 -3.67 -8.01
N TRP A 28 -11.54 -3.17 -7.24
CA TRP A 28 -10.30 -3.91 -7.00
C TRP A 28 -10.57 -5.23 -6.28
N VAL A 29 -11.37 -5.22 -5.23
CA VAL A 29 -11.74 -6.43 -4.47
C VAL A 29 -12.46 -7.44 -5.35
N SER A 30 -13.23 -6.95 -6.34
CA SER A 30 -13.98 -7.80 -7.27
C SER A 30 -13.11 -8.45 -8.36
N GLY A 31 -11.83 -8.06 -8.46
CA GLY A 31 -10.89 -8.65 -9.39
C GLY A 31 -10.27 -7.69 -10.40
N THR A 32 -10.65 -6.42 -10.40
CA THR A 32 -10.04 -5.42 -11.27
C THR A 32 -8.61 -5.15 -10.81
N LEU A 33 -7.68 -5.05 -11.75
CA LEU A 33 -6.30 -4.72 -11.43
C LEU A 33 -6.24 -3.37 -10.72
N ILE A 34 -5.36 -3.24 -9.73
CA ILE A 34 -5.30 -2.03 -8.91
C ILE A 34 -5.01 -0.77 -9.73
N HIS A 35 -4.15 -0.87 -10.74
CA HIS A 35 -3.84 0.28 -11.58
C HIS A 35 -4.98 0.65 -12.53
N ASP A 36 -5.91 -0.27 -12.80
CA ASP A 36 -7.12 0.02 -13.57
C ASP A 36 -8.21 0.60 -12.68
N ALA A 37 -8.34 0.06 -11.46
CA ALA A 37 -9.33 0.55 -10.50
C ALA A 37 -8.96 1.92 -9.94
N MET A 38 -7.68 2.14 -9.71
CA MET A 38 -7.16 3.36 -9.07
C MET A 38 -5.92 3.87 -9.82
N PRO A 39 -6.08 4.36 -11.08
CA PRO A 39 -4.93 4.69 -11.92
C PRO A 39 -4.16 5.93 -11.50
N HIS A 40 -4.74 6.77 -10.66
CA HIS A 40 -4.14 8.02 -10.21
C HIS A 40 -3.22 7.87 -8.99
N LEU A 41 -3.17 6.69 -8.37
CA LEU A 41 -2.33 6.46 -7.22
C LEU A 41 -0.85 6.32 -7.60
N THR A 42 0.02 6.77 -6.71
CA THR A 42 1.46 6.53 -6.85
C THR A 42 1.78 5.06 -6.60
N PRO A 43 2.93 4.55 -7.07
CA PRO A 43 3.33 3.19 -6.76
C PRO A 43 3.37 2.87 -5.26
N GLU A 44 3.82 3.81 -4.43
CA GLU A 44 3.85 3.67 -2.98
C GLU A 44 2.46 3.49 -2.40
N GLN A 45 1.51 4.29 -2.87
CA GLN A 45 0.12 4.22 -2.41
C GLN A 45 -0.52 2.89 -2.81
N ARG A 46 -0.26 2.42 -4.02
CA ARG A 46 -0.77 1.12 -4.47
C ARG A 46 -0.20 -0.02 -3.63
N GLU A 47 1.10 0.01 -3.35
CA GLU A 47 1.73 -1.00 -2.51
C GLU A 47 1.15 -1.00 -1.10
N PHE A 48 0.88 0.17 -0.54
CA PHE A 48 0.24 0.26 0.77
C PHE A 48 -1.12 -0.44 0.79
N ILE A 49 -1.95 -0.20 -0.23
CA ILE A 49 -3.26 -0.83 -0.31
C ILE A 49 -3.14 -2.35 -0.48
N MET A 50 -2.20 -2.79 -1.31
CA MET A 50 -2.03 -4.22 -1.62
C MET A 50 -1.42 -4.99 -0.47
N THR A 51 -0.41 -4.44 0.18
CA THR A 51 0.40 -5.18 1.15
C THR A 51 0.28 -4.67 2.58
N GLY A 52 -0.07 -3.41 2.76
CA GLY A 52 -0.08 -2.77 4.07
C GLY A 52 1.29 -2.25 4.50
N VAL A 53 2.30 -2.39 3.66
CA VAL A 53 3.66 -1.92 3.96
C VAL A 53 3.80 -0.47 3.54
N THR A 54 4.33 0.38 4.44
CA THR A 54 4.57 1.79 4.15
C THR A 54 5.93 1.98 3.48
N SER A 55 6.15 3.15 2.87
CA SER A 55 7.44 3.46 2.26
C SER A 55 8.57 3.50 3.29
N GLU A 56 8.27 3.90 4.52
CA GLU A 56 9.25 3.87 5.61
C GLU A 56 9.73 2.45 5.90
N GLU A 57 8.82 1.49 5.93
CA GLU A 57 9.17 0.08 6.13
C GLU A 57 9.97 -0.46 4.96
N TRP A 58 9.61 -0.09 3.73
CA TRP A 58 10.37 -0.47 2.55
C TRP A 58 11.81 0.04 2.62
N ASP A 59 11.99 1.30 3.02
CA ASP A 59 13.31 1.91 3.18
C ASP A 59 14.14 1.17 4.23
N GLU A 60 13.54 0.81 5.35
CA GLU A 60 14.23 0.06 6.41
C GLU A 60 14.69 -1.32 5.91
N MET A 61 13.83 -2.03 5.20
CA MET A 61 14.16 -3.36 4.68
C MET A 61 15.25 -3.30 3.61
N ILE A 62 15.13 -2.36 2.69
CA ILE A 62 16.11 -2.18 1.63
C ILE A 62 17.44 -1.70 2.20
N GLY A 63 17.39 -0.76 3.13
CA GLY A 63 18.57 -0.25 3.81
C GLY A 63 19.36 -1.34 4.53
N GLU A 64 18.68 -2.21 5.25
CA GLU A 64 19.30 -3.36 5.90
C GLU A 64 19.95 -4.30 4.89
N THR A 65 19.29 -4.57 3.79
CA THR A 65 19.80 -5.42 2.74
C THR A 65 21.06 -4.83 2.10
N GLU A 66 21.07 -3.54 1.87
CA GLU A 66 22.23 -2.84 1.30
C GLU A 66 23.41 -2.85 2.25
N GLU A 67 23.16 -2.63 3.53
CA GLU A 67 24.21 -2.68 4.56
C GLU A 67 24.82 -4.07 4.70
N ALA A 68 24.02 -5.10 4.54
CA ALA A 68 24.47 -6.47 4.61
C ALA A 68 25.35 -6.88 3.41
N SER A 69 25.23 -6.17 2.33
CA SER A 69 26.01 -6.46 1.13
C SER A 69 27.28 -5.65 1.07
#